data_6f55ce00006423d4afadd9dca2a60547
#
_entry.id   6f55ce00006423d4afadd9dca2a60547
#
_cell.length_a   1.000
_cell.length_b   1.000
_cell.length_c   1.000
_cell.angle_alpha   90.00
_cell.angle_beta   90.00
_cell.angle_gamma   90.00
#
_symmetry.space_group_name_H-M   'P 1'
#
loop_
_entity.id
_entity.type
_entity.pdbx_description
1 polymer ?
#
loop_
_entity_poly.entity_id
_entity_poly.type
_entity_poly.pdbx_seq_one_letter_code
_entity_poly.pdbx_strand_id
1 'polypeptide(L)'
;RYVELKTLLHCAPNLAHVKVVDCHFDPQEKQAFFAELKARGAEGAVFKRSDSLYVAGRPNSGGDQLKYKFWTDGDFVVSHVNAKRSVAVHAFDANGDAVALGNVTVPRNYVMPKAGDVVQVRYLYAYREGCLYQPQFEGTRDDKKAAECLLTQLKYKGEGAEDEGDV
;
A
#
# COMPACT_ATOMS: atom_id res chain seq x y z
N ARG A 1 -24.59 2.52 16.56
CA ARG A 1 -23.74 1.28 16.53
C ARG A 1 -22.30 1.53 17.00
N TYR A 2 -21.59 2.56 16.50
CA TYR A 2 -20.20 2.83 16.94
C TYR A 2 -20.11 3.24 18.42
N VAL A 3 -21.00 4.14 18.86
CA VAL A 3 -21.10 4.56 20.26
C VAL A 3 -21.47 3.38 21.16
N GLU A 4 -22.44 2.58 20.76
CA GLU A 4 -22.85 1.35 21.47
C GLU A 4 -21.69 0.36 21.59
N LEU A 5 -20.94 0.14 20.50
CA LEU A 5 -19.75 -0.72 20.53
C LEU A 5 -18.70 -0.21 21.51
N LYS A 6 -18.41 1.10 21.51
CA LYS A 6 -17.51 1.72 22.50
C LYS A 6 -17.98 1.49 23.93
N THR A 7 -19.26 1.70 24.18
CA THR A 7 -19.85 1.47 25.51
C THR A 7 -19.73 0.01 25.94
N LEU A 8 -20.08 -0.93 25.07
CA LEU A 8 -19.99 -2.36 25.36
C LEU A 8 -18.55 -2.79 25.68
N LEU A 9 -17.57 -2.33 24.91
CA LEU A 9 -16.18 -2.70 25.12
C LEU A 9 -15.57 -1.99 26.34
N HIS A 10 -16.05 -0.80 26.68
CA HIS A 10 -15.63 -0.12 27.91
C HIS A 10 -16.12 -0.84 29.17
N CYS A 11 -17.30 -1.47 29.12
CA CYS A 11 -17.88 -2.24 30.22
C CYS A 11 -17.38 -3.68 30.31
N ALA A 12 -16.58 -4.15 29.37
CA ALA A 12 -16.05 -5.54 29.33
C ALA A 12 -14.60 -5.59 29.85
N PRO A 13 -14.40 -5.99 31.13
CA PRO A 13 -13.08 -5.97 31.77
C PRO A 13 -12.23 -7.09 31.29
N ASN A 14 -11.53 -7.23 30.38
CA ASN A 14 -10.55 -8.27 29.94
C ASN A 14 -10.49 -8.50 28.42
N LEU A 15 -10.72 -7.50 27.61
CA LEU A 15 -10.53 -7.61 26.16
C LEU A 15 -9.15 -7.05 25.76
N ALA A 16 -8.08 -7.61 26.30
CA ALA A 16 -6.70 -7.17 26.02
C ALA A 16 -6.33 -7.21 24.52
N HIS A 17 -7.03 -8.04 23.74
CA HIS A 17 -6.79 -8.26 22.32
C HIS A 17 -7.84 -7.63 21.41
N VAL A 18 -8.79 -6.83 21.96
CA VAL A 18 -9.85 -6.19 21.16
C VAL A 18 -9.73 -4.68 21.30
N LYS A 19 -9.53 -3.99 20.19
CA LYS A 19 -9.55 -2.52 20.13
C LYS A 19 -10.68 -2.02 19.24
N VAL A 20 -11.33 -0.95 19.64
CA VAL A 20 -12.20 -0.21 18.75
C VAL A 20 -11.35 0.64 17.84
N VAL A 21 -11.54 0.48 16.53
CA VAL A 21 -10.84 1.31 15.53
C VAL A 21 -11.28 2.76 15.69
N ASP A 22 -10.33 3.69 15.66
CA ASP A 22 -10.63 5.12 15.77
C ASP A 22 -11.51 5.58 14.61
N CYS A 23 -12.55 6.32 14.94
CA CYS A 23 -13.50 6.88 13.99
C CYS A 23 -13.75 8.35 14.30
N HIS A 24 -13.71 9.18 13.28
CA HIS A 24 -13.97 10.60 13.35
C HIS A 24 -15.20 10.96 12.51
N PHE A 25 -16.09 11.80 13.03
CA PHE A 25 -17.34 12.18 12.37
C PHE A 25 -17.30 13.63 11.89
N ASP A 26 -16.62 14.48 12.62
CA ASP A 26 -16.43 15.89 12.25
C ASP A 26 -15.50 16.04 11.04
N PRO A 27 -15.77 16.95 10.09
CA PRO A 27 -14.92 17.15 8.90
C PRO A 27 -13.49 17.58 9.23
N GLN A 28 -13.28 18.43 10.23
CA GLN A 28 -11.95 18.92 10.61
C GLN A 28 -11.16 17.81 11.31
N GLU A 29 -11.78 17.05 12.20
CA GLU A 29 -11.17 15.87 12.83
C GLU A 29 -10.79 14.81 11.80
N LYS A 30 -11.65 14.55 10.80
CA LYS A 30 -11.33 13.62 9.70
C LYS A 30 -10.11 14.06 8.91
N GLN A 31 -10.01 15.36 8.61
CA GLN A 31 -8.86 15.90 7.88
C GLN A 31 -7.58 15.78 8.70
N ALA A 32 -7.62 16.12 9.97
CA ALA A 32 -6.47 16.00 10.88
C ALA A 32 -6.02 14.52 11.01
N PHE A 33 -6.96 13.61 11.26
CA PHE A 33 -6.68 12.18 11.36
C PHE A 33 -6.16 11.57 10.07
N PHE A 34 -6.68 11.99 8.91
CA PHE A 34 -6.17 11.57 7.62
C PHE A 34 -4.71 12.01 7.39
N ALA A 35 -4.36 13.24 7.78
CA ALA A 35 -2.99 13.73 7.73
C ALA A 35 -2.07 12.97 8.68
N GLU A 36 -2.51 12.66 9.88
CA GLU A 36 -1.81 11.83 10.86
C GLU A 36 -1.53 10.42 10.32
N LEU A 37 -2.56 9.74 9.77
CA LEU A 37 -2.43 8.42 9.15
C LEU A 37 -1.34 8.42 8.06
N LYS A 38 -1.33 9.45 7.22
CA LYS A 38 -0.32 9.62 6.17
C LYS A 38 1.07 9.83 6.75
N ALA A 39 1.20 10.68 7.77
CA ALA A 39 2.48 11.00 8.42
C ALA A 39 3.11 9.78 9.11
N ARG A 40 2.32 8.92 9.76
CA ARG A 40 2.80 7.70 10.41
C ARG A 40 3.00 6.51 9.46
N GLY A 41 2.80 6.71 8.14
CA GLY A 41 3.02 5.66 7.14
C GLY A 41 1.96 4.56 7.12
N ALA A 42 0.73 4.83 7.60
CA ALA A 42 -0.37 3.88 7.50
C ALA A 42 -0.66 3.49 6.04
N GLU A 43 -1.29 2.33 5.81
CA GLU A 43 -1.65 1.86 4.47
C GLU A 43 -2.69 2.76 3.79
N GLY A 44 -3.62 3.32 4.56
CA GLY A 44 -4.68 4.16 4.04
C GLY A 44 -5.78 4.42 5.05
N ALA A 45 -6.95 4.85 4.58
CA ALA A 45 -8.13 5.11 5.38
C ALA A 45 -9.38 4.45 4.75
N VAL A 46 -10.36 4.11 5.59
CA VAL A 46 -11.68 3.63 5.15
C VAL A 46 -12.72 4.67 5.50
N PHE A 47 -13.39 5.20 4.48
CA PHE A 47 -14.53 6.11 4.62
C PHE A 47 -15.82 5.29 4.57
N LYS A 48 -16.71 5.51 5.53
CA LYS A 48 -18.01 4.83 5.60
C LYS A 48 -19.11 5.87 5.71
N ARG A 49 -20.19 5.67 4.98
CA ARG A 49 -21.41 6.48 5.17
C ARG A 49 -21.98 6.21 6.56
N SER A 50 -22.25 7.27 7.30
CA SER A 50 -22.74 7.17 8.69
C SER A 50 -24.16 6.59 8.79
N ASP A 51 -24.99 6.81 7.75
CA ASP A 51 -26.38 6.38 7.64
C ASP A 51 -26.54 5.01 6.93
N SER A 52 -25.45 4.40 6.44
CA SER A 52 -25.55 3.10 5.76
C SER A 52 -25.90 1.96 6.71
N LEU A 53 -26.72 1.04 6.23
CA LEU A 53 -27.01 -0.21 6.91
C LEU A 53 -25.86 -1.21 6.73
N TYR A 54 -25.72 -2.11 7.69
CA TYR A 54 -24.80 -3.24 7.52
C TYR A 54 -25.36 -4.20 6.44
N VAL A 55 -24.53 -4.48 5.45
CA VAL A 55 -24.79 -5.49 4.44
C VAL A 55 -23.69 -6.55 4.56
N ALA A 56 -24.07 -7.81 4.77
CA ALA A 56 -23.13 -8.91 4.83
C ALA A 56 -22.47 -9.16 3.48
N GLY A 57 -21.23 -9.64 3.50
CA GLY A 57 -20.45 -9.94 2.30
C GLY A 57 -19.43 -8.86 1.93
N ARG A 58 -18.86 -8.99 0.73
CA ARG A 58 -17.83 -8.07 0.23
C ARG A 58 -18.47 -6.78 -0.28
N PRO A 59 -18.09 -5.58 0.24
CA PRO A 59 -18.62 -4.33 -0.26
C PRO A 59 -18.27 -4.12 -1.74
N ASN A 60 -19.21 -3.60 -2.51
CA ASN A 60 -18.96 -3.19 -3.89
C ASN A 60 -18.03 -1.96 -3.92
N SER A 61 -17.21 -1.88 -4.97
CA SER A 61 -16.42 -0.68 -5.25
C SER A 61 -17.36 0.50 -5.53
N GLY A 62 -17.12 1.65 -4.90
CA GLY A 62 -17.94 2.85 -5.05
C GLY A 62 -19.26 2.86 -4.24
N GLY A 63 -19.48 1.88 -3.36
CA GLY A 63 -20.61 1.83 -2.45
C GLY A 63 -20.43 2.68 -1.18
N ASP A 64 -21.14 2.31 -0.10
CA ASP A 64 -21.16 3.03 1.18
C ASP A 64 -19.85 2.96 1.96
N GLN A 65 -18.88 2.19 1.48
CA GLN A 65 -17.54 2.05 2.07
C GLN A 65 -16.49 2.26 0.98
N LEU A 66 -15.63 3.26 1.19
CA LEU A 66 -14.55 3.60 0.28
C LEU A 66 -13.22 3.38 0.97
N LYS A 67 -12.32 2.63 0.35
CA LYS A 67 -10.93 2.48 0.78
C LYS A 67 -10.07 3.48 0.03
N TYR A 68 -9.33 4.29 0.75
CA TYR A 68 -8.32 5.19 0.21
C TYR A 68 -6.95 4.69 0.64
N LYS A 69 -6.11 4.33 -0.30
CA LYS A 69 -4.76 3.83 -0.05
C LYS A 69 -3.72 4.91 -0.32
N PHE A 70 -2.70 5.00 0.54
CA PHE A 70 -1.59 5.94 0.39
C PHE A 70 -0.52 5.37 -0.53
N TRP A 71 -0.86 5.28 -1.81
CA TRP A 71 0.05 4.82 -2.84
C TRP A 71 1.29 5.73 -2.96
N THR A 72 2.39 5.15 -3.38
CA THR A 72 3.60 5.85 -3.80
C THR A 72 4.08 5.25 -5.11
N ASP A 73 4.79 6.03 -5.90
CA ASP A 73 5.36 5.62 -7.18
C ASP A 73 6.89 5.57 -7.04
N GLY A 74 7.52 4.64 -7.75
CA GLY A 74 8.97 4.53 -7.84
C GLY A 74 9.37 3.97 -9.20
N ASP A 75 10.64 4.20 -9.57
CA ASP A 75 11.21 3.74 -10.82
C ASP A 75 12.23 2.64 -10.54
N PHE A 76 12.08 1.52 -11.22
CA PHE A 76 12.85 0.30 -10.97
C PHE A 76 13.39 -0.27 -12.26
N VAL A 77 14.51 -0.98 -12.17
CA VAL A 77 15.13 -1.65 -13.32
C VAL A 77 14.61 -3.07 -13.44
N VAL A 78 14.24 -3.49 -14.63
CA VAL A 78 13.84 -4.87 -14.90
C VAL A 78 15.07 -5.77 -14.88
N SER A 79 15.12 -6.72 -13.96
CA SER A 79 16.19 -7.74 -13.90
C SER A 79 16.00 -8.80 -14.97
N HIS A 80 14.80 -9.36 -15.07
CA HIS A 80 14.42 -10.36 -16.07
C HIS A 80 12.91 -10.43 -16.26
N VAL A 81 12.51 -11.02 -17.36
CA VAL A 81 11.11 -11.28 -17.71
C VAL A 81 10.77 -12.71 -17.28
N ASN A 82 9.69 -12.87 -16.53
CA ASN A 82 9.21 -14.18 -16.08
C ASN A 82 8.36 -14.89 -17.15
N ALA A 83 8.17 -16.22 -17.00
CA ALA A 83 7.35 -17.04 -17.91
C ALA A 83 5.89 -16.58 -18.04
N LYS A 84 5.31 -15.99 -16.97
CA LYS A 84 4.01 -15.32 -17.00
C LYS A 84 4.22 -13.83 -17.22
N ARG A 85 3.17 -13.08 -17.58
CA ARG A 85 3.24 -11.62 -17.79
C ARG A 85 3.62 -10.88 -16.51
N SER A 86 4.86 -11.04 -16.06
CA SER A 86 5.46 -10.33 -14.95
C SER A 86 6.96 -10.15 -15.18
N VAL A 87 7.54 -9.18 -14.50
CA VAL A 87 8.96 -8.88 -14.52
C VAL A 87 9.49 -8.84 -13.08
N ALA A 88 10.70 -9.33 -12.88
CA ALA A 88 11.45 -9.10 -11.65
C ALA A 88 12.11 -7.73 -11.71
N VAL A 89 12.06 -6.98 -10.62
CA VAL A 89 12.60 -5.62 -10.56
C VAL A 89 13.61 -5.47 -9.43
N HIS A 90 14.55 -4.52 -9.62
CA HIS A 90 15.53 -4.14 -8.61
C HIS A 90 15.76 -2.63 -8.61
N ALA A 91 16.40 -2.15 -7.58
CA ALA A 91 16.98 -0.81 -7.47
C ALA A 91 18.41 -0.91 -6.91
N PHE A 92 19.19 0.15 -7.03
CA PHE A 92 20.57 0.18 -6.58
C PHE A 92 20.70 0.79 -5.17
N ASP A 93 21.54 0.19 -4.37
CA ASP A 93 21.95 0.76 -3.08
C ASP A 93 22.99 1.89 -3.26
N ALA A 94 23.49 2.43 -2.14
CA ALA A 94 24.49 3.49 -2.14
C ALA A 94 25.87 3.05 -2.70
N ASN A 95 26.14 1.76 -2.75
CA ASN A 95 27.38 1.19 -3.27
C ASN A 95 27.25 0.86 -4.78
N GLY A 96 26.05 0.96 -5.34
CA GLY A 96 25.75 0.57 -6.70
C GLY A 96 25.38 -0.92 -6.85
N ASP A 97 25.16 -1.63 -5.75
CA ASP A 97 24.76 -3.03 -5.78
C ASP A 97 23.25 -3.15 -6.04
N ALA A 98 22.86 -4.11 -6.89
CA ALA A 98 21.48 -4.34 -7.24
C ALA A 98 20.74 -5.12 -6.13
N VAL A 99 19.68 -4.54 -5.57
CA VAL A 99 18.85 -5.15 -4.56
C VAL A 99 17.50 -5.52 -5.17
N ALA A 100 17.15 -6.82 -5.12
CA ALA A 100 15.91 -7.35 -5.66
C ALA A 100 14.69 -6.83 -4.87
N LEU A 101 13.64 -6.41 -5.59
CA LEU A 101 12.43 -5.82 -5.00
C LEU A 101 11.16 -6.62 -5.33
N GLY A 102 11.34 -7.85 -5.81
CA GLY A 102 10.25 -8.78 -6.12
C GLY A 102 9.76 -8.69 -7.56
N ASN A 103 8.53 -9.13 -7.78
CA ASN A 103 7.94 -9.26 -9.11
C ASN A 103 6.75 -8.33 -9.30
N VAL A 104 6.61 -7.77 -10.49
CA VAL A 104 5.52 -6.88 -10.89
C VAL A 104 4.78 -7.50 -12.08
N THR A 105 3.47 -7.66 -11.96
CA THR A 105 2.63 -8.14 -13.08
C THR A 105 2.44 -7.02 -14.09
N VAL A 106 2.69 -7.32 -15.38
CA VAL A 106 2.48 -6.38 -16.49
C VAL A 106 1.09 -6.61 -17.10
N PRO A 107 0.15 -5.66 -16.97
CA PRO A 107 -1.19 -5.80 -17.53
C PRO A 107 -1.17 -5.97 -19.05
N ARG A 108 -2.21 -6.60 -19.62
CA ARG A 108 -2.26 -6.95 -21.05
C ARG A 108 -2.28 -5.74 -21.99
N ASN A 109 -2.71 -4.60 -21.52
CA ASN A 109 -2.73 -3.33 -22.27
C ASN A 109 -1.37 -2.65 -22.37
N TYR A 110 -0.34 -3.18 -21.69
CA TYR A 110 1.04 -2.67 -21.79
C TYR A 110 1.92 -3.59 -22.61
N VAL A 111 2.92 -3.01 -23.26
CA VAL A 111 4.00 -3.76 -23.91
C VAL A 111 4.89 -4.37 -22.83
N MET A 112 5.35 -5.61 -23.05
CA MET A 112 6.28 -6.26 -22.12
C MET A 112 7.63 -5.55 -22.15
N PRO A 113 8.13 -5.05 -21.02
CA PRO A 113 9.47 -4.48 -20.95
C PRO A 113 10.53 -5.60 -21.06
N LYS A 114 11.75 -5.21 -21.38
CA LYS A 114 12.93 -6.09 -21.49
C LYS A 114 13.81 -5.94 -20.25
N ALA A 115 14.71 -6.88 -20.04
CA ALA A 115 15.76 -6.75 -19.03
C ALA A 115 16.60 -5.48 -19.30
N GLY A 116 16.83 -4.69 -18.26
CA GLY A 116 17.52 -3.41 -18.32
C GLY A 116 16.62 -2.20 -18.53
N ASP A 117 15.36 -2.38 -18.94
CA ASP A 117 14.41 -1.27 -19.04
C ASP A 117 14.09 -0.70 -17.66
N VAL A 118 13.83 0.61 -17.60
CA VAL A 118 13.30 1.26 -16.39
C VAL A 118 11.77 1.27 -16.46
N VAL A 119 11.14 0.86 -15.38
CA VAL A 119 9.67 0.80 -15.26
C VAL A 119 9.18 1.58 -14.06
N GLN A 120 8.10 2.31 -14.23
CA GLN A 120 7.39 2.95 -13.14
C GLN A 120 6.43 1.95 -12.49
N VAL A 121 6.51 1.84 -11.18
CA VAL A 121 5.68 0.95 -10.38
C VAL A 121 5.05 1.74 -9.25
N ARG A 122 3.73 1.65 -9.12
CA ARG A 122 2.97 2.12 -7.98
C ARG A 122 2.91 1.02 -6.93
N TYR A 123 3.18 1.34 -5.67
CA TYR A 123 3.16 0.39 -4.57
C TYR A 123 2.72 1.07 -3.27
N LEU A 124 2.38 0.30 -2.23
CA LEU A 124 1.98 0.88 -0.95
C LEU A 124 3.17 1.17 -0.05
N TYR A 125 4.06 0.22 0.09
CA TYR A 125 5.33 0.31 0.82
C TYR A 125 6.26 -0.83 0.38
N ALA A 126 7.52 -0.75 0.76
CA ALA A 126 8.48 -1.84 0.66
C ALA A 126 8.70 -2.44 2.04
N TYR A 127 8.91 -3.75 2.10
CA TYR A 127 9.43 -4.40 3.29
C TYR A 127 10.93 -4.12 3.44
N ARG A 128 11.45 -4.18 4.65
CA ARG A 128 12.89 -3.95 4.89
C ARG A 128 13.77 -5.02 4.21
N GLU A 129 13.23 -6.21 4.01
CA GLU A 129 13.84 -7.32 3.25
C GLU A 129 13.84 -7.10 1.73
N GLY A 130 13.23 -6.03 1.25
CA GLY A 130 13.35 -5.56 -0.13
C GLY A 130 12.11 -5.75 -1.01
N CYS A 131 11.08 -6.52 -0.65
CA CYS A 131 9.92 -6.73 -1.52
C CYS A 131 8.93 -5.54 -1.50
N LEU A 132 8.44 -5.14 -2.67
CA LEU A 132 7.35 -4.18 -2.82
C LEU A 132 6.01 -4.81 -2.46
N TYR A 133 5.20 -4.12 -1.66
CA TYR A 133 3.86 -4.59 -1.31
C TYR A 133 2.81 -4.03 -2.27
N GLN A 134 2.02 -4.94 -2.86
CA GLN A 134 0.98 -4.67 -3.86
C GLN A 134 1.48 -3.83 -5.05
N PRO A 135 2.58 -4.22 -5.72
CA PRO A 135 3.11 -3.47 -6.83
C PRO A 135 2.17 -3.51 -8.04
N GLN A 136 2.00 -2.37 -8.69
CA GLN A 136 1.22 -2.16 -9.90
C GLN A 136 2.10 -1.54 -10.98
N PHE A 137 2.15 -2.15 -12.15
CA PHE A 137 2.89 -1.63 -13.28
C PHE A 137 2.18 -0.43 -13.90
N GLU A 138 2.88 0.70 -14.02
CA GLU A 138 2.34 1.95 -14.58
C GLU A 138 2.90 2.27 -15.97
N GLY A 139 4.03 1.69 -16.35
CA GLY A 139 4.64 1.88 -17.67
C GLY A 139 6.15 1.76 -17.71
N THR A 140 6.71 1.81 -18.91
CA THR A 140 8.16 1.89 -19.15
C THR A 140 8.59 3.36 -19.22
N ARG A 141 9.78 3.67 -18.71
CA ARG A 141 10.36 5.02 -18.64
C ARG A 141 11.58 5.12 -19.55
N ASP A 142 11.41 5.72 -20.74
CA ASP A 142 12.51 5.94 -21.69
C ASP A 142 13.36 7.19 -21.36
N ASP A 143 12.82 8.05 -20.50
CA ASP A 143 13.42 9.32 -20.05
C ASP A 143 14.33 9.17 -18.82
N LYS A 144 14.45 7.96 -18.25
CA LYS A 144 15.21 7.68 -17.03
C LYS A 144 16.25 6.59 -17.21
N LYS A 145 17.44 6.79 -16.63
CA LYS A 145 18.52 5.81 -16.69
C LYS A 145 18.45 4.83 -15.51
N ALA A 146 18.89 3.60 -15.73
CA ALA A 146 18.93 2.57 -14.70
C ALA A 146 19.69 3.01 -13.43
N ALA A 147 20.80 3.72 -13.58
CA ALA A 147 21.62 4.22 -12.46
C ALA A 147 20.90 5.23 -11.54
N GLU A 148 19.77 5.78 -11.99
CA GLU A 148 18.96 6.72 -11.18
C GLU A 148 17.90 6.00 -10.33
N CYS A 149 17.76 4.68 -10.50
CA CYS A 149 16.80 3.86 -9.73
C CYS A 149 17.42 3.43 -8.40
N LEU A 150 17.40 4.32 -7.41
CA LEU A 150 18.05 4.11 -6.11
C LEU A 150 17.06 3.63 -5.06
N LEU A 151 17.54 2.86 -4.07
CA LEU A 151 16.76 2.43 -2.90
C LEU A 151 16.24 3.58 -2.04
N THR A 152 16.89 4.76 -2.11
CA THR A 152 16.49 5.95 -1.34
C THR A 152 15.10 6.47 -1.70
N GLN A 153 14.55 6.09 -2.86
CA GLN A 153 13.18 6.41 -3.25
C GLN A 153 12.12 5.57 -2.52
N LEU A 154 12.52 4.47 -1.86
CA LEU A 154 11.57 3.54 -1.27
C LEU A 154 10.86 4.13 -0.05
N LYS A 155 9.55 4.03 -0.06
CA LYS A 155 8.72 4.19 1.14
C LYS A 155 8.63 2.83 1.83
N TYR A 156 9.26 2.70 2.99
CA TYR A 156 9.18 1.48 3.80
C TYR A 156 7.90 1.40 4.62
N LYS A 157 7.52 0.18 5.02
CA LYS A 157 6.42 -0.05 5.98
C LYS A 157 6.71 0.74 7.25
N GLY A 158 5.75 1.54 7.72
CA GLY A 158 5.88 2.32 8.95
C GLY A 158 6.02 1.42 10.18
N GLU A 159 6.83 1.84 11.15
CA GLU A 159 6.95 1.17 12.44
C GLU A 159 5.61 1.33 13.19
N GLY A 160 4.94 0.22 13.48
CA GLY A 160 3.62 0.20 14.13
C GLY A 160 2.45 -0.22 13.24
N ALA A 161 2.64 -0.48 11.96
CA ALA A 161 1.70 -1.25 11.17
C ALA A 161 1.89 -2.73 11.57
N GLU A 162 1.04 -3.22 12.49
CA GLU A 162 1.01 -4.63 12.88
C GLU A 162 0.87 -5.49 11.61
N ASP A 163 1.63 -6.58 11.52
CA ASP A 163 1.42 -7.59 10.50
C ASP A 163 0.01 -8.16 10.73
N GLU A 164 -0.96 -7.70 9.93
CA GLU A 164 -2.16 -8.50 9.71
C GLU A 164 -1.67 -9.72 8.91
N GLY A 165 -1.24 -10.73 9.66
CA GLY A 165 -0.83 -12.00 9.11
C GLY A 165 -1.94 -12.54 8.23
N ASP A 166 -1.59 -12.97 7.02
CA ASP A 166 -2.42 -13.81 6.17
C ASP A 166 -2.89 -15.01 7.02
N VAL A 167 -4.18 -15.02 7.37
CA VAL A 167 -4.92 -16.16 7.90
C VAL A 167 -5.83 -16.68 6.81
#